data_3a73af44f3e4c1172ce317fc0a8d11db
#
_entry.id   3a73af44f3e4c1172ce317fc0a8d11db
#
_cell.length_a   1.000
_cell.length_b   1.000
_cell.length_c   1.000
_cell.angle_alpha   90.00
_cell.angle_beta   90.00
_cell.angle_gamma   90.00
#
_symmetry.space_group_name_H-M   'P 1'
#
loop_
_entity.id
_entity.type
_entity.pdbx_description
1 polymer ?
#
loop_
_entity_poly.entity_id
_entity_poly.type
_entity_poly.pdbx_seq_one_letter_code
_entity_poly.pdbx_strand_id
1 'polypeptide(L)'
;MISRFHLTIPANTSKEDPQTLDIELPVGVIHKIDIVFPSGCCGLAGVAVYQGVHLIWPSYSDEWFSTDGETISFEEFYEVKKGLTTFTLKGYNEDDTYQHTIVFRFGVLKKSEIQGVWIPWSEEIIEE
;
A
#
# COMPACT_ATOMS: atom_id res chain seq x y z
N MET A 1 12.11 -5.11 -8.11
CA MET A 1 12.43 -3.89 -7.36
C MET A 1 11.45 -3.71 -6.22
N ILE A 2 11.94 -3.36 -5.03
CA ILE A 2 11.09 -3.19 -3.84
C ILE A 2 11.19 -1.73 -3.39
N SER A 3 10.02 -1.11 -3.26
CA SER A 3 9.89 0.25 -2.73
C SER A 3 9.33 0.17 -1.31
N ARG A 4 9.93 0.91 -0.40
CA ARG A 4 9.58 0.87 1.02
C ARG A 4 9.19 2.25 1.52
N PHE A 5 8.09 2.30 2.27
CA PHE A 5 7.55 3.56 2.80
C PHE A 5 7.12 3.38 4.24
N HIS A 6 7.19 4.46 5.01
CA HIS A 6 6.78 4.49 6.41
C HIS A 6 5.64 5.49 6.57
N LEU A 7 4.57 5.06 7.19
CA LEU A 7 3.47 5.95 7.56
C LEU A 7 3.37 6.01 9.07
N THR A 8 3.72 7.16 9.64
CA THR A 8 3.59 7.38 11.08
C THR A 8 2.24 8.02 11.37
N ILE A 9 1.43 7.34 12.15
CA ILE A 9 0.07 7.77 12.44
C ILE A 9 0.01 8.24 13.89
N PRO A 10 -0.21 9.53 14.14
CA PRO A 10 -0.30 10.05 15.51
C PRO A 10 -1.45 9.39 16.28
N ALA A 11 -1.34 9.40 17.61
CA ALA A 11 -2.44 8.97 18.46
C ALA A 11 -3.70 9.80 18.17
N ASN A 12 -4.85 9.23 18.39
CA ASN A 12 -6.15 9.91 18.20
C ASN A 12 -6.39 10.41 16.76
N THR A 13 -5.94 9.65 15.78
CA THR A 13 -6.20 9.96 14.36
C THR A 13 -7.45 9.19 13.93
N SER A 14 -8.52 9.91 13.59
CA SER A 14 -9.80 9.30 13.25
C SER A 14 -9.83 8.72 11.84
N LYS A 15 -10.76 7.81 11.61
CA LYS A 15 -11.00 7.25 10.26
C LYS A 15 -11.54 8.29 9.31
N GLU A 16 -12.25 9.28 9.81
CA GLU A 16 -12.85 10.35 9.01
C GLU A 16 -11.82 11.37 8.55
N ASP A 17 -10.71 11.48 9.30
CA ASP A 17 -9.61 12.40 8.98
C ASP A 17 -8.28 11.67 9.15
N PRO A 18 -7.99 10.69 8.28
CA PRO A 18 -6.81 9.85 8.43
C PRO A 18 -5.52 10.58 8.08
N GLN A 19 -4.43 10.08 8.62
CA GLN A 19 -3.10 10.49 8.19
C GLN A 19 -2.87 9.99 6.78
N THR A 20 -2.31 10.83 5.91
CA THR A 20 -2.07 10.47 4.51
C THR A 20 -0.61 10.68 4.13
N LEU A 21 -0.17 9.89 3.16
CA LEU A 21 1.16 10.03 2.56
C LEU A 21 1.06 9.67 1.09
N ASP A 22 1.37 10.62 0.21
CA ASP A 22 1.43 10.35 -1.21
C ASP A 22 2.78 9.74 -1.55
N ILE A 23 2.77 8.67 -2.32
CA ILE A 23 3.98 7.96 -2.74
C ILE A 23 3.98 7.81 -4.26
N GLU A 24 5.17 7.66 -4.82
CA GLU A 24 5.37 7.39 -6.24
C GLU A 24 5.92 6.00 -6.42
N LEU A 25 5.33 5.24 -7.34
CA LEU A 25 5.82 3.93 -7.72
C LEU A 25 6.23 3.94 -9.19
N PRO A 26 7.24 3.14 -9.58
CA PRO A 26 7.64 3.08 -10.98
C PRO A 26 6.57 2.42 -11.85
N VAL A 27 6.56 2.75 -13.13
CA VAL A 27 5.70 2.08 -14.11
C VAL A 27 6.07 0.60 -14.15
N GLY A 28 5.07 -0.26 -14.14
CA GLY A 28 5.26 -1.70 -14.13
C GLY A 28 4.08 -2.41 -13.50
N VAL A 29 4.35 -3.51 -12.81
CA VAL A 29 3.31 -4.31 -12.15
C VAL A 29 3.66 -4.47 -10.68
N ILE A 30 2.75 -4.07 -9.81
CA ILE A 30 2.87 -4.38 -8.39
C ILE A 30 2.49 -5.85 -8.24
N HIS A 31 3.45 -6.68 -7.84
CA HIS A 31 3.22 -8.12 -7.73
C HIS A 31 3.19 -8.61 -6.29
N LYS A 32 3.67 -7.80 -5.36
CA LYS A 32 3.69 -8.18 -3.95
C LYS A 32 3.57 -6.96 -3.07
N ILE A 33 2.79 -7.08 -2.01
CA ILE A 33 2.61 -6.03 -1.02
C ILE A 33 2.84 -6.63 0.37
N ASP A 34 3.67 -5.98 1.17
CA ASP A 34 3.83 -6.30 2.59
C ASP A 34 3.48 -5.06 3.39
N ILE A 35 2.65 -5.24 4.42
CA ILE A 35 2.28 -4.18 5.34
C ILE A 35 2.65 -4.67 6.74
N VAL A 36 3.64 -4.02 7.34
CA VAL A 36 4.21 -4.45 8.62
C VAL A 36 3.63 -3.60 9.73
N PHE A 37 2.90 -4.25 10.64
CA PHE A 37 2.37 -3.62 11.84
C PHE A 37 3.30 -3.93 13.01
N PRO A 38 3.83 -2.92 13.70
CA PRO A 38 4.64 -3.17 14.87
C PRO A 38 3.81 -3.70 16.03
N SER A 39 4.47 -4.36 16.96
CA SER A 39 3.83 -4.78 18.20
C SER A 39 3.35 -3.57 18.98
N GLY A 40 2.18 -3.66 19.58
CA GLY A 40 1.59 -2.57 20.36
C GLY A 40 0.42 -1.89 19.69
N CYS A 41 0.16 -2.18 18.41
CA CYS A 41 -0.99 -1.60 17.71
C CYS A 41 -2.31 -2.11 18.27
N CYS A 42 -2.36 -3.36 18.71
CA CYS A 42 -3.53 -4.00 19.36
C CYS A 42 -4.81 -3.85 18.53
N GLY A 43 -4.70 -3.81 17.21
CA GLY A 43 -5.85 -3.61 16.35
C GLY A 43 -6.44 -2.21 16.36
N LEU A 44 -5.77 -1.26 16.99
CA LEU A 44 -6.26 0.12 17.11
C LEU A 44 -5.85 0.99 15.91
N ALA A 45 -4.84 0.59 15.17
CA ALA A 45 -4.40 1.29 13.98
C ALA A 45 -4.79 0.50 12.73
N GLY A 46 -5.16 1.22 11.69
CA GLY A 46 -5.49 0.57 10.42
C GLY A 46 -5.03 1.42 9.27
N VAL A 47 -4.76 0.76 8.13
CA VAL A 47 -4.25 1.42 6.94
C VAL A 47 -4.95 0.93 5.68
N ALA A 48 -4.87 1.74 4.64
CA ALA A 48 -5.40 1.41 3.32
C ALA A 48 -4.56 2.10 2.26
N VAL A 49 -4.62 1.58 1.04
CA VAL A 49 -3.89 2.14 -0.10
C VAL A 49 -4.89 2.60 -1.15
N TYR A 50 -4.75 3.84 -1.58
CA TYR A 50 -5.61 4.47 -2.58
C TYR A 50 -4.82 4.90 -3.80
N GLN A 51 -5.51 4.97 -4.92
CA GLN A 51 -5.01 5.64 -6.12
C GLN A 51 -6.04 6.71 -6.48
N GLY A 52 -5.68 7.97 -6.25
CA GLY A 52 -6.64 9.05 -6.33
C GLY A 52 -7.73 8.88 -5.29
N VAL A 53 -8.98 8.83 -5.72
CA VAL A 53 -10.12 8.63 -4.82
C VAL A 53 -10.54 7.15 -4.73
N HIS A 54 -9.84 6.27 -5.44
CA HIS A 54 -10.20 4.86 -5.50
C HIS A 54 -9.42 4.05 -4.48
N LEU A 55 -10.16 3.30 -3.65
CA LEU A 55 -9.56 2.33 -2.75
C LEU A 55 -9.04 1.14 -3.54
N ILE A 56 -7.74 0.87 -3.44
CA ILE A 56 -7.13 -0.28 -4.11
C ILE A 56 -7.04 -1.47 -3.18
N TRP A 57 -6.51 -1.26 -1.98
CA TRP A 57 -6.38 -2.32 -0.98
C TRP A 57 -6.80 -1.80 0.39
N PRO A 58 -7.58 -2.57 1.16
CA PRO A 58 -8.09 -3.90 0.82
C PRO A 58 -9.13 -3.83 -0.30
N SER A 59 -9.09 -4.82 -1.20
CA SER A 59 -9.90 -4.82 -2.42
C SER A 59 -11.30 -5.42 -2.23
N TYR A 60 -11.58 -5.96 -1.07
CA TYR A 60 -12.83 -6.71 -0.83
C TYR A 60 -13.93 -5.92 -0.13
N SER A 61 -13.61 -4.74 0.40
CA SER A 61 -14.62 -3.93 1.11
C SER A 61 -14.05 -2.55 1.41
N ASP A 62 -14.84 -1.73 2.11
CA ASP A 62 -14.39 -0.43 2.61
C ASP A 62 -13.62 -0.55 3.92
N GLU A 63 -13.24 -1.74 4.30
CA GLU A 63 -12.53 -1.97 5.53
C GLU A 63 -11.04 -1.63 5.40
N TRP A 64 -10.41 -1.55 6.54
CA TRP A 64 -9.00 -1.24 6.65
C TRP A 64 -8.22 -2.49 7.00
N PHE A 65 -6.95 -2.55 6.59
CA PHE A 65 -6.04 -3.56 7.15
C PHE A 65 -5.71 -3.16 8.59
N SER A 66 -5.84 -4.10 9.51
CA SER A 66 -5.54 -3.84 10.93
C SER A 66 -5.12 -5.13 11.60
N THR A 67 -4.01 -5.08 12.31
CA THR A 67 -3.49 -6.22 13.07
C THR A 67 -2.53 -5.72 14.14
N ASP A 68 -1.83 -6.64 14.81
CA ASP A 68 -0.90 -6.32 15.87
C ASP A 68 0.33 -7.21 15.76
N GLY A 69 1.51 -6.60 15.64
CA GLY A 69 2.78 -7.32 15.66
C GLY A 69 2.96 -8.34 14.55
N GLU A 70 2.34 -8.11 13.40
CA GLU A 70 2.50 -9.05 12.29
C GLU A 70 2.54 -8.34 10.96
N THR A 71 2.93 -9.07 9.92
CA THR A 71 3.00 -8.57 8.55
C THR A 71 1.85 -9.15 7.76
N ILE A 72 1.05 -8.27 7.16
CA ILE A 72 0.05 -8.67 6.17
C ILE A 72 0.76 -8.69 4.84
N SER A 73 0.78 -9.85 4.19
CA SER A 73 1.54 -10.07 2.96
C SER A 73 0.63 -10.75 1.94
N PHE A 74 0.59 -10.21 0.73
CA PHE A 74 -0.20 -10.82 -0.34
C PHE A 74 0.40 -10.52 -1.70
N GLU A 75 0.03 -11.35 -2.67
CA GLU A 75 0.45 -11.17 -4.05
C GLU A 75 -0.67 -10.55 -4.85
N GLU A 76 -0.27 -9.79 -5.87
CA GLU A 76 -1.21 -9.07 -6.71
C GLU A 76 -0.59 -8.91 -8.11
N PHE A 77 -1.39 -8.51 -9.08
CA PHE A 77 -0.88 -8.05 -10.37
C PHE A 77 -1.61 -6.74 -10.67
N TYR A 78 -1.11 -5.67 -10.10
CA TYR A 78 -1.71 -4.35 -10.28
C TYR A 78 -0.82 -3.50 -11.17
N GLU A 79 -1.36 -3.10 -12.30
CA GLU A 79 -0.63 -2.30 -13.27
C GLU A 79 -0.46 -0.86 -12.79
N VAL A 80 0.81 -0.39 -12.80
CA VAL A 80 1.13 1.02 -12.58
C VAL A 80 1.37 1.64 -13.95
N LYS A 81 0.40 2.41 -14.43
CA LYS A 81 0.44 2.99 -15.77
C LYS A 81 1.19 4.32 -15.76
N LYS A 82 1.80 4.64 -16.90
CA LYS A 82 2.43 5.94 -17.09
C LYS A 82 1.41 7.06 -16.87
N GLY A 83 1.77 8.03 -16.06
CA GLY A 83 0.89 9.14 -15.70
C GLY A 83 -0.04 8.84 -14.52
N LEU A 84 -0.05 7.60 -14.03
CA LEU A 84 -0.87 7.18 -12.89
C LEU A 84 0.00 6.45 -11.87
N THR A 85 1.10 7.10 -11.49
CA THR A 85 2.13 6.50 -10.64
C THR A 85 2.02 6.92 -9.18
N THR A 86 1.12 7.85 -8.86
CA THR A 86 0.95 8.35 -7.49
C THR A 86 -0.10 7.53 -6.76
N PHE A 87 0.28 7.04 -5.59
CA PHE A 87 -0.63 6.33 -4.68
C PHE A 87 -0.68 7.06 -3.36
N THR A 88 -1.76 6.90 -2.62
CA THR A 88 -1.92 7.53 -1.31
C THR A 88 -2.10 6.45 -0.25
N LEU A 89 -1.23 6.48 0.74
CA LEU A 89 -1.35 5.64 1.94
C LEU A 89 -2.19 6.41 2.94
N LYS A 90 -3.20 5.76 3.51
CA LYS A 90 -4.04 6.37 4.55
C LYS A 90 -4.02 5.50 5.79
N GLY A 91 -4.05 6.13 6.95
CA GLY A 91 -4.08 5.40 8.19
C GLY A 91 -4.80 6.14 9.31
N TYR A 92 -5.48 5.38 10.16
CA TYR A 92 -6.08 5.88 11.38
C TYR A 92 -5.40 5.24 12.59
N ASN A 93 -5.54 5.84 13.75
CA ASN A 93 -4.99 5.31 14.98
C ASN A 93 -5.91 5.69 16.15
N GLU A 94 -6.61 4.70 16.67
CA GLU A 94 -7.54 4.89 17.79
C GLU A 94 -6.86 4.78 19.15
N ASP A 95 -5.54 4.54 19.16
CA ASP A 95 -4.76 4.58 20.40
C ASP A 95 -4.74 6.03 20.90
N ASP A 96 -5.07 6.22 22.16
CA ASP A 96 -5.13 7.56 22.74
C ASP A 96 -3.78 8.01 23.33
N THR A 97 -2.76 7.19 23.28
CA THR A 97 -1.49 7.44 23.94
C THR A 97 -0.30 7.40 22.97
N TYR A 98 -0.23 6.39 22.11
CA TYR A 98 0.96 6.15 21.31
C TYR A 98 0.69 6.31 19.81
N GLN A 99 1.67 6.90 19.13
CA GLN A 99 1.70 6.86 17.66
C GLN A 99 2.19 5.49 17.21
N HIS A 100 1.85 5.12 15.98
CA HIS A 100 2.29 3.87 15.40
C HIS A 100 2.82 4.11 13.99
N THR A 101 3.94 3.48 13.66
CA THR A 101 4.54 3.59 12.33
C THR A 101 4.33 2.26 11.60
N ILE A 102 3.62 2.32 10.50
CA ILE A 102 3.33 1.17 9.66
C ILE A 102 4.26 1.21 8.46
N VAL A 103 4.89 0.09 8.15
CA VAL A 103 5.83 -0.01 7.03
C VAL A 103 5.15 -0.71 5.87
N PHE A 104 5.24 -0.10 4.69
CA PHE A 104 4.71 -0.66 3.46
C PHE A 104 5.87 -1.02 2.54
N ARG A 105 5.80 -2.21 1.94
CA ARG A 105 6.77 -2.61 0.93
C ARG A 105 6.01 -3.07 -0.30
N PHE A 106 6.35 -2.48 -1.44
CA PHE A 106 5.74 -2.82 -2.72
C PHE A 106 6.79 -3.43 -3.63
N GLY A 107 6.56 -4.66 -4.07
CA GLY A 107 7.39 -5.28 -5.08
C GLY A 107 6.84 -4.92 -6.46
N VAL A 108 7.63 -4.21 -7.27
CA VAL A 108 7.22 -3.76 -8.60
C VAL A 108 8.13 -4.39 -9.64
N LEU A 109 7.52 -5.07 -10.60
CA LEU A 109 8.22 -5.61 -11.77
C LEU A 109 8.20 -4.55 -12.86
N LYS A 110 9.36 -4.01 -13.21
CA LYS A 110 9.48 -3.06 -14.30
C LYS A 110 9.44 -3.80 -15.64
N LYS A 111 9.32 -3.04 -16.72
CA LYS A 111 9.28 -3.59 -18.09
C LYS A 111 10.39 -4.61 -18.34
N SER A 112 11.61 -4.29 -17.97
CA SER A 112 12.75 -5.18 -18.16
C SER A 112 12.68 -6.44 -17.30
N GLU A 113 11.99 -6.38 -16.18
CA GLU A 113 11.88 -7.49 -15.23
C GLU A 113 10.71 -8.43 -15.55
N ILE A 114 9.73 -7.95 -16.31
CA ILE A 114 8.58 -8.78 -16.70
C ILE A 114 8.79 -9.47 -18.05
N GLN A 115 9.90 -9.20 -18.69
CA GLN A 115 10.23 -9.80 -19.98
C GLN A 115 10.33 -11.32 -19.81
N GLY A 116 9.56 -12.05 -20.63
CA GLY A 116 9.50 -13.50 -20.52
C GLY A 116 8.44 -14.02 -19.55
N VAL A 117 7.81 -13.14 -18.79
CA VAL A 117 6.71 -13.50 -17.90
C VAL A 117 5.38 -13.26 -18.62
N TRP A 118 4.50 -14.26 -18.60
CA TRP A 118 3.20 -14.08 -19.24
C TRP A 118 2.27 -13.24 -18.34
N ILE A 119 1.77 -12.14 -18.91
CA ILE A 119 0.84 -11.24 -18.24
C ILE A 119 -0.26 -10.90 -19.24
N PRO A 120 -1.55 -11.11 -18.92
CA PRO A 120 -2.64 -10.92 -19.88
C PRO A 120 -2.74 -9.50 -20.47
N TRP A 121 -2.24 -8.50 -19.75
CA TRP A 121 -2.29 -7.10 -20.19
C TRP A 121 -0.90 -6.51 -20.42
N SER A 122 0.08 -7.35 -20.72
CA SER A 122 1.47 -6.92 -20.85
C SER A 122 1.70 -5.84 -21.90
N GLU A 123 0.89 -5.81 -22.94
CA GLU A 123 1.01 -4.80 -23.99
C GLU A 123 0.80 -3.39 -23.48
N GLU A 124 -0.05 -3.22 -22.47
CA GLU A 124 -0.31 -1.92 -21.87
C GLU A 124 0.81 -1.50 -20.94
N ILE A 125 1.48 -2.46 -20.31
CA ILE A 125 2.50 -2.19 -19.30
C ILE A 125 3.84 -1.83 -19.92
N ILE A 126 4.21 -2.48 -21.01
CA ILE A 126 5.54 -2.34 -21.60
C ILE A 126 5.71 -1.10 -22.46
N GLU A 127 4.69 -0.30 -22.59
CA GLU A 127 4.79 1.00 -23.25
C GLU A 127 5.31 2.02 -22.26
N GLU A 128 6.50 2.43 -22.43
CA GLU A 128 7.10 3.46 -21.60
C GLU A 128 7.55 4.64 -22.42
#